data_dfcff3cab34f4961c0c34dd31d40e605
#
_entry.id   dfcff3cab34f4961c0c34dd31d40e605
#
_cell.length_a   1.000
_cell.length_b   1.000
_cell.length_c   1.000
_cell.angle_alpha   90.00
_cell.angle_beta   90.00
_cell.angle_gamma   90.00
#
_symmetry.space_group_name_H-M   'P 1'
#
loop_
_entity.id
_entity.type
_entity.pdbx_description
1 polymer ?
#
loop_
_entity_poly.entity_id
_entity_poly.type
_entity_poly.pdbx_seq_one_letter_code
_entity_poly.pdbx_strand_id
1 'polypeptide(L)'
;MAPEEDIGERLRALAGGSAVAIRLNPREYADDYFAVLNAALRDVGSETNAHTIYVSVTNPASLVWSLAQALDVDASRLSFVDAISHIMMNYRDPLPNATYVESPRMLEDIMLRVEYLLRKHPSPRTILVIDSVNSLAIHNPKDLLSEFFHILVNNLKSRQVLTVLLVVSEDTESELDQMLGLVVDETIEVVRRRP
;
A
#
# COMPACT_ATOMS: atom_id res chain seq x y z
N MET A 1 -14.71 26.59 -5.24
CA MET A 1 -13.45 25.91 -4.87
C MET A 1 -13.89 24.80 -3.93
N ALA A 2 -13.84 23.55 -4.37
CA ALA A 2 -14.18 22.43 -3.51
C ALA A 2 -13.19 22.40 -2.32
N PRO A 3 -13.62 22.09 -1.08
CA PRO A 3 -12.70 21.91 0.02
C PRO A 3 -11.75 20.77 -0.34
N GLU A 4 -10.45 20.98 -0.09
CA GLU A 4 -9.45 19.93 -0.20
C GLU A 4 -9.86 18.83 0.78
N GLU A 5 -10.36 17.73 0.24
CA GLU A 5 -10.71 16.55 1.04
C GLU A 5 -9.43 15.95 1.58
N ASP A 6 -9.38 15.73 2.89
CA ASP A 6 -8.33 15.00 3.55
C ASP A 6 -8.26 13.56 2.99
N ILE A 7 -7.05 13.06 2.70
CA ILE A 7 -6.82 11.69 2.21
C ILE A 7 -7.50 10.67 3.13
N GLY A 8 -7.43 10.88 4.44
CA GLY A 8 -8.08 10.02 5.43
C GLY A 8 -9.60 10.01 5.28
N GLU A 9 -10.23 11.16 5.02
CA GLU A 9 -11.67 11.24 4.77
C GLU A 9 -12.06 10.51 3.49
N ARG A 10 -11.30 10.69 2.41
CA ARG A 10 -11.53 9.97 1.15
C ARG A 10 -11.41 8.47 1.31
N LEU A 11 -10.34 8.00 1.95
CA LEU A 11 -10.14 6.57 2.19
C LEU A 11 -11.23 5.96 3.10
N ARG A 12 -11.73 6.72 4.09
CA ARG A 12 -12.85 6.27 4.94
C ARG A 12 -14.15 6.13 4.16
N ALA A 13 -14.39 7.03 3.21
CA ALA A 13 -15.60 7.02 2.37
C ALA A 13 -15.63 5.86 1.38
N LEU A 14 -14.48 5.26 1.05
CA LEU A 14 -14.42 4.14 0.12
C LEU A 14 -15.03 2.87 0.73
N ALA A 15 -15.82 2.21 -0.09
CA ALA A 15 -16.40 0.91 0.27
C ALA A 15 -15.32 -0.18 0.39
N GLY A 16 -15.61 -1.21 1.17
CA GLY A 16 -14.84 -2.45 1.10
C GLY A 16 -14.87 -2.99 -0.33
N GLY A 17 -13.72 -3.50 -0.80
CA GLY A 17 -13.56 -3.95 -2.18
C GLY A 17 -13.21 -2.86 -3.19
N SER A 18 -13.06 -1.59 -2.78
CA SER A 18 -12.53 -0.55 -3.66
C SER A 18 -11.01 -0.68 -3.80
N ALA A 19 -10.50 -0.31 -4.98
CA ALA A 19 -9.08 -0.16 -5.23
C ALA A 19 -8.77 1.29 -5.63
N VAL A 20 -7.77 1.89 -4.99
CA VAL A 20 -7.38 3.27 -5.20
C VAL A 20 -5.88 3.38 -5.43
N ALA A 21 -5.46 4.17 -6.41
CA ALA A 21 -4.09 4.61 -6.55
C ALA A 21 -3.91 5.97 -5.83
N ILE A 22 -2.87 6.08 -5.01
CA ILE A 22 -2.49 7.37 -4.40
C ILE A 22 -1.19 7.81 -5.03
N ARG A 23 -1.23 8.97 -5.70
CA ARG A 23 -0.06 9.55 -6.37
C ARG A 23 0.68 10.47 -5.44
N LEU A 24 1.97 10.13 -5.23
CA LEU A 24 2.93 10.90 -4.45
C LEU A 24 3.78 11.75 -5.40
N ASN A 25 4.00 13.02 -5.05
CA ASN A 25 4.88 13.88 -5.80
C ASN A 25 6.35 13.54 -5.46
N PRO A 26 7.22 13.21 -6.45
CA PRO A 26 8.63 12.89 -6.18
C PRO A 26 9.40 14.02 -5.49
N ARG A 27 9.02 15.28 -5.72
CA ARG A 27 9.67 16.46 -5.10
C ARG A 27 9.29 16.67 -3.64
N GLU A 28 8.15 16.14 -3.23
CA GLU A 28 7.59 16.27 -1.87
C GLU A 28 7.40 14.90 -1.22
N TYR A 29 8.10 13.88 -1.73
CA TYR A 29 7.89 12.47 -1.43
C TYR A 29 7.80 12.17 0.07
N ALA A 30 8.74 12.67 0.86
CA ALA A 30 8.80 12.33 2.29
C ALA A 30 7.55 12.77 3.05
N ASP A 31 7.09 13.96 2.72
CA ASP A 31 5.94 14.56 3.37
C ASP A 31 4.63 13.92 2.88
N ASP A 32 4.49 13.69 1.57
CA ASP A 32 3.33 13.02 0.98
C ASP A 32 3.24 11.59 1.48
N TYR A 33 4.37 10.89 1.53
CA TYR A 33 4.47 9.54 2.06
C TYR A 33 3.99 9.48 3.52
N PHE A 34 4.46 10.40 4.36
CA PHE A 34 4.04 10.47 5.76
C PHE A 34 2.55 10.76 5.90
N ALA A 35 2.00 11.68 5.09
CA ALA A 35 0.57 11.98 5.08
C ALA A 35 -0.28 10.77 4.71
N VAL A 36 0.15 10.00 3.70
CA VAL A 36 -0.55 8.76 3.29
C VAL A 36 -0.45 7.66 4.35
N LEU A 37 0.72 7.48 4.97
CA LEU A 37 0.86 6.53 6.08
C LEU A 37 -0.06 6.90 7.24
N ASN A 38 -0.10 8.18 7.63
CA ASN A 38 -1.02 8.64 8.67
C ASN A 38 -2.48 8.35 8.28
N ALA A 39 -2.89 8.68 7.07
CA ALA A 39 -4.24 8.44 6.59
C ALA A 39 -4.60 6.94 6.57
N ALA A 40 -3.76 6.10 5.98
CA ALA A 40 -4.05 4.68 5.80
C ALA A 40 -3.94 3.88 7.11
N LEU A 41 -2.88 4.10 7.90
CA LEU A 41 -2.59 3.29 9.09
C LEU A 41 -3.32 3.79 10.33
N ARG A 42 -3.37 5.11 10.54
CA ARG A 42 -3.99 5.70 11.71
C ARG A 42 -5.45 6.02 11.48
N ASP A 43 -5.75 6.93 10.55
CA ASP A 43 -7.10 7.49 10.43
C ASP A 43 -8.12 6.45 9.94
N VAL A 44 -7.72 5.58 9.01
CA VAL A 44 -8.59 4.51 8.52
C VAL A 44 -8.39 3.22 9.32
N GLY A 45 -7.14 2.82 9.55
CA GLY A 45 -6.81 1.58 10.25
C GLY A 45 -7.30 1.55 11.70
N SER A 46 -6.97 2.58 12.49
CA SER A 46 -7.27 2.62 13.92
C SER A 46 -8.74 2.92 14.21
N GLU A 47 -9.36 3.87 13.49
CA GLU A 47 -10.73 4.30 13.77
C GLU A 47 -11.80 3.27 13.40
N THR A 48 -11.53 2.39 12.43
CA THR A 48 -12.53 1.44 11.91
C THR A 48 -12.34 0.01 12.38
N ASN A 49 -11.44 -0.26 13.33
CA ASN A 49 -11.03 -1.61 13.69
C ASN A 49 -10.50 -2.43 12.50
N ALA A 50 -9.97 -1.77 11.48
CA ALA A 50 -9.42 -2.44 10.32
C ALA A 50 -8.09 -3.12 10.64
N HIS A 51 -7.82 -4.24 9.96
CA HIS A 51 -6.49 -4.84 9.90
C HIS A 51 -5.79 -4.37 8.64
N THR A 52 -4.59 -3.81 8.76
CA THR A 52 -3.81 -3.36 7.61
C THR A 52 -2.72 -4.35 7.27
N ILE A 53 -2.68 -4.80 6.02
CA ILE A 53 -1.57 -5.56 5.43
C ILE A 53 -0.76 -4.60 4.58
N TYR A 54 0.52 -4.43 4.91
CA TYR A 54 1.42 -3.53 4.22
C TYR A 54 2.47 -4.31 3.43
N VAL A 55 2.45 -4.16 2.11
CA VAL A 55 3.43 -4.78 1.20
C VAL A 55 4.59 -3.81 0.98
N SER A 56 5.69 -4.07 1.66
CA SER A 56 6.93 -3.27 1.62
C SER A 56 7.78 -3.67 0.42
N VAL A 57 7.89 -2.77 -0.55
CA VAL A 57 8.72 -2.97 -1.76
C VAL A 57 9.73 -1.83 -1.93
N THR A 58 9.43 -0.64 -1.43
CA THR A 58 10.32 0.54 -1.45
C THR A 58 11.10 0.65 -0.16
N ASN A 59 10.39 0.65 0.94
CA ASN A 59 10.95 0.82 2.28
C ASN A 59 10.85 -0.50 3.07
N PRO A 60 11.90 -0.90 3.82
CA PRO A 60 11.82 -2.08 4.69
C PRO A 60 10.67 -1.98 5.70
N ALA A 61 10.05 -3.12 6.02
CA ALA A 61 8.99 -3.18 7.02
C ALA A 61 9.40 -2.59 8.37
N SER A 62 10.67 -2.71 8.76
CA SER A 62 11.23 -2.12 9.99
C SER A 62 11.15 -0.59 10.02
N LEU A 63 11.36 0.08 8.88
CA LEU A 63 11.20 1.53 8.78
C LEU A 63 9.73 1.92 8.90
N VAL A 64 8.86 1.27 8.14
CA VAL A 64 7.41 1.54 8.18
C VAL A 64 6.85 1.27 9.57
N TRP A 65 7.32 0.22 10.23
CA TRP A 65 6.98 -0.10 11.61
C TRP A 65 7.37 1.03 12.59
N SER A 66 8.59 1.57 12.46
CA SER A 66 9.04 2.69 13.29
C SER A 66 8.18 3.94 13.09
N LEU A 67 7.80 4.22 11.84
CA LEU A 67 6.87 5.33 11.52
C LEU A 67 5.48 5.07 12.10
N ALA A 68 4.96 3.85 11.99
CA ALA A 68 3.67 3.47 12.55
C ALA A 68 3.64 3.62 14.09
N GLN A 69 4.75 3.28 14.78
CA GLN A 69 4.89 3.52 16.21
C GLN A 69 4.88 5.01 16.56
N ALA A 70 5.54 5.85 15.75
CA ALA A 70 5.52 7.30 15.93
C ALA A 70 4.12 7.93 15.69
N LEU A 71 3.27 7.24 14.95
CA LEU A 71 1.87 7.61 14.70
C LEU A 71 0.88 7.00 15.71
N ASP A 72 1.35 6.32 16.76
CA ASP A 72 0.52 5.60 17.74
C ASP A 72 -0.43 4.54 17.11
N VAL A 73 0.01 3.91 16.03
CA VAL A 73 -0.75 2.83 15.36
C VAL A 73 -0.70 1.56 16.20
N ASP A 74 -1.86 0.92 16.39
CA ASP A 74 -1.94 -0.35 17.11
C ASP A 74 -1.22 -1.47 16.34
N ALA A 75 -0.12 -1.93 16.91
CA ALA A 75 0.73 -2.98 16.37
C ALA A 75 0.00 -4.29 16.05
N SER A 76 -1.03 -4.62 16.80
CA SER A 76 -1.81 -5.86 16.61
C SER A 76 -2.65 -5.84 15.34
N ARG A 77 -2.84 -4.68 14.75
CA ARG A 77 -3.64 -4.44 13.54
C ARG A 77 -2.83 -4.20 12.28
N LEU A 78 -1.50 -4.33 12.37
CA LEU A 78 -0.59 -4.12 11.26
C LEU A 78 0.24 -5.36 11.00
N SER A 79 0.21 -5.87 9.79
CA SER A 79 1.04 -6.97 9.31
C SER A 79 1.79 -6.58 8.05
N PHE A 80 2.95 -7.18 7.82
CA PHE A 80 3.80 -6.86 6.68
C PHE A 80 4.06 -8.07 5.78
N VAL A 81 4.11 -7.79 4.47
CA VAL A 81 4.80 -8.62 3.48
C VAL A 81 6.02 -7.82 3.02
N ASP A 82 7.20 -8.19 3.50
CA ASP A 82 8.44 -7.48 3.19
C ASP A 82 9.19 -8.17 2.06
N ALA A 83 9.24 -7.53 0.90
CA ALA A 83 9.91 -8.03 -0.30
C ALA A 83 11.22 -7.29 -0.61
N ILE A 84 11.67 -6.37 0.26
CA ILE A 84 12.86 -5.53 -0.02
C ILE A 84 14.00 -5.75 0.97
N SER A 85 13.73 -6.14 2.21
CA SER A 85 14.77 -6.26 3.25
C SER A 85 15.87 -7.24 2.88
N HIS A 86 15.59 -8.34 2.20
CA HIS A 86 16.60 -9.28 1.73
C HIS A 86 17.59 -8.64 0.75
N ILE A 87 17.10 -7.86 -0.20
CA ILE A 87 17.94 -7.16 -1.19
C ILE A 87 18.80 -6.09 -0.53
N MET A 88 18.25 -5.38 0.44
CA MET A 88 18.94 -4.30 1.15
C MET A 88 19.92 -4.81 2.22
N MET A 89 20.05 -6.15 2.39
CA MET A 89 20.84 -6.76 3.47
C MET A 89 20.50 -6.27 4.87
N ASN A 90 19.28 -5.76 5.06
CA ASN A 90 18.79 -5.16 6.30
C ASN A 90 17.93 -6.17 7.12
N TYR A 91 18.46 -7.38 7.31
CA TYR A 91 17.75 -8.52 7.90
C TYR A 91 18.17 -8.79 9.36
N ARG A 92 18.49 -7.73 10.12
CA ARG A 92 19.07 -7.93 11.45
C ARG A 92 18.05 -8.34 12.51
N ASP A 93 16.82 -7.81 12.44
CA ASP A 93 15.79 -8.05 13.45
C ASP A 93 14.42 -8.27 12.76
N PRO A 94 14.05 -9.52 12.47
CA PRO A 94 12.76 -9.79 11.84
C PRO A 94 11.61 -9.38 12.75
N LEU A 95 10.65 -8.63 12.20
CA LEU A 95 9.45 -8.22 12.92
C LEU A 95 8.53 -9.44 13.14
N PRO A 96 7.92 -9.58 14.32
CA PRO A 96 7.04 -10.70 14.63
C PRO A 96 5.74 -10.72 13.81
N ASN A 97 5.34 -9.56 13.28
CA ASN A 97 4.15 -9.38 12.45
C ASN A 97 4.48 -9.23 10.95
N ALA A 98 5.70 -9.60 10.54
CA ALA A 98 6.13 -9.59 9.14
C ALA A 98 6.33 -11.00 8.59
N THR A 99 6.03 -11.16 7.30
CA THR A 99 6.46 -12.27 6.46
C THR A 99 7.39 -11.73 5.39
N TYR A 100 8.42 -12.50 5.03
CA TYR A 100 9.48 -12.03 4.15
C TYR A 100 9.46 -12.77 2.83
N VAL A 101 9.68 -12.03 1.74
CA VAL A 101 9.85 -12.53 0.37
C VAL A 101 11.26 -12.20 -0.08
N GLU A 102 11.94 -13.12 -0.74
CA GLU A 102 13.34 -12.94 -1.10
C GLU A 102 13.60 -11.78 -2.07
N SER A 103 12.63 -11.47 -2.93
CA SER A 103 12.80 -10.44 -3.96
C SER A 103 11.44 -9.89 -4.42
N PRO A 104 11.36 -8.58 -4.77
CA PRO A 104 10.19 -8.00 -5.45
C PRO A 104 9.83 -8.66 -6.79
N ARG A 105 10.72 -9.49 -7.34
CA ARG A 105 10.45 -10.28 -8.53
C ARG A 105 9.52 -11.46 -8.30
N MET A 106 9.39 -11.89 -7.06
CA MET A 106 8.60 -13.07 -6.70
C MET A 106 7.14 -12.66 -6.47
N LEU A 107 6.46 -12.21 -7.52
CA LEU A 107 5.08 -11.69 -7.45
C LEU A 107 4.10 -12.74 -6.92
N GLU A 108 4.27 -14.01 -7.28
CA GLU A 108 3.44 -15.11 -6.78
C GLU A 108 3.63 -15.32 -5.27
N ASP A 109 4.87 -15.24 -4.76
CA ASP A 109 5.12 -15.37 -3.32
C ASP A 109 4.57 -14.18 -2.54
N ILE A 110 4.65 -12.95 -3.08
CA ILE A 110 3.98 -11.78 -2.50
C ILE A 110 2.47 -12.06 -2.37
N MET A 111 1.83 -12.56 -3.43
CA MET A 111 0.40 -12.88 -3.43
C MET A 111 0.06 -13.97 -2.40
N LEU A 112 0.86 -15.04 -2.31
CA LEU A 112 0.67 -16.10 -1.33
C LEU A 112 0.81 -15.61 0.11
N ARG A 113 1.75 -14.68 0.39
CA ARG A 113 1.91 -14.07 1.72
C ARG A 113 0.73 -13.16 2.07
N VAL A 114 0.23 -12.37 1.13
CA VAL A 114 -0.99 -11.59 1.31
C VAL A 114 -2.17 -12.52 1.66
N GLU A 115 -2.39 -13.57 0.89
CA GLU A 115 -3.42 -14.58 1.14
C GLU A 115 -3.28 -15.23 2.53
N TYR A 116 -2.08 -15.57 2.94
CA TYR A 116 -1.80 -16.11 4.26
C TYR A 116 -2.21 -15.14 5.37
N LEU A 117 -1.85 -13.85 5.24
CA LEU A 117 -2.16 -12.84 6.24
C LEU A 117 -3.67 -12.53 6.30
N LEU A 118 -4.36 -12.52 5.16
CA LEU A 118 -5.81 -12.37 5.12
C LEU A 118 -6.54 -13.48 5.89
N ARG A 119 -6.05 -14.72 5.82
CA ARG A 119 -6.61 -15.84 6.56
C ARG A 119 -6.24 -15.83 8.03
N LYS A 120 -5.02 -15.41 8.34
CA LYS A 120 -4.48 -15.36 9.71
C LYS A 120 -5.15 -14.28 10.56
N HIS A 121 -5.54 -13.17 9.93
CA HIS A 121 -6.11 -12.00 10.60
C HIS A 121 -7.50 -11.66 10.03
N PRO A 122 -8.52 -12.50 10.29
CA PRO A 122 -9.87 -12.16 9.86
C PRO A 122 -10.34 -10.88 10.55
N SER A 123 -10.78 -9.91 9.76
CA SER A 123 -11.21 -8.60 10.25
C SER A 123 -12.48 -8.17 9.51
N PRO A 124 -13.39 -7.45 10.15
CA PRO A 124 -14.57 -6.89 9.49
C PRO A 124 -14.21 -5.88 8.40
N ARG A 125 -13.04 -5.25 8.51
CA ARG A 125 -12.47 -4.39 7.48
C ARG A 125 -10.98 -4.68 7.34
N THR A 126 -10.53 -4.92 6.12
CA THR A 126 -9.10 -5.12 5.81
C THR A 126 -8.67 -4.09 4.77
N ILE A 127 -7.48 -3.55 4.98
CA ILE A 127 -6.83 -2.63 4.06
C ILE A 127 -5.53 -3.30 3.59
N LEU A 128 -5.29 -3.32 2.29
CA LEU A 128 -4.00 -3.67 1.72
C LEU A 128 -3.33 -2.42 1.16
N VAL A 129 -2.09 -2.17 1.55
CA VAL A 129 -1.27 -1.08 1.00
C VAL A 129 -0.08 -1.69 0.26
N ILE A 130 0.17 -1.28 -0.98
CA ILE A 130 1.38 -1.64 -1.74
C ILE A 130 2.27 -0.41 -1.90
N ASP A 131 3.46 -0.46 -1.33
CA ASP A 131 4.46 0.60 -1.36
C ASP A 131 5.76 0.10 -2.04
N SER A 132 5.95 0.43 -3.28
CA SER A 132 5.14 1.14 -4.26
C SER A 132 5.05 0.36 -5.57
N VAL A 133 4.10 0.73 -6.42
CA VAL A 133 3.96 0.17 -7.77
C VAL A 133 5.23 0.40 -8.60
N ASN A 134 5.84 1.59 -8.46
CA ASN A 134 7.09 1.93 -9.17
C ASN A 134 8.23 0.98 -8.81
N SER A 135 8.38 0.64 -7.54
CA SER A 135 9.41 -0.29 -7.10
C SER A 135 9.18 -1.70 -7.63
N LEU A 136 7.94 -2.17 -7.71
CA LEU A 136 7.61 -3.42 -8.41
C LEU A 136 7.96 -3.34 -9.91
N ALA A 137 7.67 -2.21 -10.57
CA ALA A 137 7.92 -2.02 -11.99
C ALA A 137 9.41 -2.01 -12.35
N ILE A 138 10.29 -1.58 -11.45
CA ILE A 138 11.74 -1.64 -11.64
C ILE A 138 12.23 -3.11 -11.72
N HIS A 139 11.57 -4.00 -11.01
CA HIS A 139 12.00 -5.40 -10.87
C HIS A 139 11.28 -6.36 -11.81
N ASN A 140 10.15 -5.97 -12.40
CA ASN A 140 9.29 -6.87 -13.15
C ASN A 140 8.95 -6.31 -14.54
N PRO A 141 8.87 -7.17 -15.58
CA PRO A 141 8.31 -6.80 -16.88
C PRO A 141 6.89 -6.29 -16.75
N LYS A 142 6.53 -5.30 -17.56
CA LYS A 142 5.23 -4.64 -17.55
C LYS A 142 4.05 -5.61 -17.67
N ASP A 143 4.16 -6.58 -18.59
CA ASP A 143 3.05 -7.54 -18.84
C ASP A 143 2.80 -8.42 -17.61
N LEU A 144 3.86 -8.92 -16.96
CA LEU A 144 3.73 -9.71 -15.73
C LEU A 144 3.17 -8.87 -14.58
N LEU A 145 3.58 -7.61 -14.48
CA LEU A 145 3.09 -6.69 -13.45
C LEU A 145 1.61 -6.36 -13.68
N SER A 146 1.20 -6.14 -14.92
CA SER A 146 -0.20 -5.92 -15.29
C SER A 146 -1.09 -7.11 -14.92
N GLU A 147 -0.64 -8.32 -15.26
CA GLU A 147 -1.35 -9.56 -14.90
C GLU A 147 -1.44 -9.71 -13.38
N PHE A 148 -0.33 -9.50 -12.67
CA PHE A 148 -0.29 -9.55 -11.20
C PHE A 148 -1.32 -8.61 -10.56
N PHE A 149 -1.36 -7.34 -10.95
CA PHE A 149 -2.31 -6.39 -10.39
C PHE A 149 -3.75 -6.74 -10.76
N HIS A 150 -3.97 -7.20 -11.98
CA HIS A 150 -5.31 -7.62 -12.40
C HIS A 150 -5.84 -8.78 -11.54
N ILE A 151 -5.04 -9.80 -11.33
CA ILE A 151 -5.40 -10.96 -10.50
C ILE A 151 -5.56 -10.55 -9.03
N LEU A 152 -4.55 -9.87 -8.47
CA LEU A 152 -4.54 -9.48 -7.06
C LEU A 152 -5.72 -8.58 -6.71
N VAL A 153 -5.91 -7.48 -7.46
CA VAL A 153 -6.96 -6.49 -7.16
C VAL A 153 -8.35 -7.12 -7.29
N ASN A 154 -8.61 -7.93 -8.34
CA ASN A 154 -9.91 -8.61 -8.48
C ASN A 154 -10.17 -9.60 -7.33
N ASN A 155 -9.15 -10.33 -6.90
CA ASN A 155 -9.26 -11.22 -5.73
C ASN A 155 -9.59 -10.42 -4.46
N LEU A 156 -8.89 -9.32 -4.22
CA LEU A 156 -9.11 -8.44 -3.06
C LEU A 156 -10.50 -7.78 -3.08
N LYS A 157 -10.96 -7.32 -4.25
CA LYS A 157 -12.32 -6.78 -4.44
C LYS A 157 -13.39 -7.81 -4.06
N SER A 158 -13.23 -9.06 -4.50
CA SER A 158 -14.18 -10.13 -4.16
C SER A 158 -14.26 -10.43 -2.66
N ARG A 159 -13.22 -10.09 -1.90
CA ARG A 159 -13.12 -10.26 -0.44
C ARG A 159 -13.43 -8.98 0.33
N GLN A 160 -13.89 -7.94 -0.32
CA GLN A 160 -14.19 -6.65 0.29
C GLN A 160 -12.97 -6.00 0.98
N VAL A 161 -11.76 -6.23 0.48
CA VAL A 161 -10.53 -5.58 0.94
C VAL A 161 -10.37 -4.24 0.24
N LEU A 162 -10.15 -3.16 1.01
CA LEU A 162 -9.75 -1.86 0.46
C LEU A 162 -8.28 -1.95 0.02
N THR A 163 -8.03 -1.73 -1.26
CA THR A 163 -6.68 -1.80 -1.83
C THR A 163 -6.15 -0.40 -2.13
N VAL A 164 -5.00 -0.07 -1.55
CA VAL A 164 -4.30 1.21 -1.74
C VAL A 164 -2.97 0.95 -2.44
N LEU A 165 -2.80 1.51 -3.63
CA LEU A 165 -1.59 1.39 -4.45
C LEU A 165 -0.84 2.72 -4.45
N LEU A 166 0.37 2.77 -3.88
CA LEU A 166 1.19 3.98 -3.89
C LEU A 166 1.95 4.09 -5.20
N VAL A 167 1.85 5.25 -5.84
CA VAL A 167 2.52 5.57 -7.11
C VAL A 167 3.31 6.85 -6.97
N VAL A 168 4.58 6.83 -7.33
CA VAL A 168 5.45 8.02 -7.32
C VAL A 168 5.55 8.54 -8.75
N SER A 169 4.90 9.65 -9.06
CA SER A 169 4.91 10.20 -10.42
C SER A 169 4.54 11.69 -10.42
N GLU A 170 5.21 12.48 -11.26
CA GLU A 170 4.78 13.83 -11.63
C GLU A 170 3.87 13.82 -12.86
N ASP A 171 3.89 12.72 -13.63
CA ASP A 171 3.21 12.60 -14.91
C ASP A 171 1.94 11.77 -14.76
N THR A 172 0.82 12.30 -15.22
CA THR A 172 -0.50 11.66 -15.17
C THR A 172 -0.76 10.72 -16.34
N GLU A 173 0.12 10.69 -17.33
CA GLU A 173 -0.05 9.88 -18.55
C GLU A 173 1.03 8.78 -18.70
N SER A 174 1.67 8.40 -17.60
CA SER A 174 2.70 7.35 -17.63
C SER A 174 2.10 5.99 -18.01
N GLU A 175 2.95 5.09 -18.51
CA GLU A 175 2.51 3.70 -18.79
C GLU A 175 1.99 2.99 -17.54
N LEU A 176 2.50 3.34 -16.35
CA LEU A 176 2.01 2.81 -15.08
C LEU A 176 0.60 3.31 -14.78
N ASP A 177 0.32 4.58 -15.05
CA ASP A 177 -1.04 5.14 -14.86
C ASP A 177 -2.04 4.48 -15.78
N GLN A 178 -1.68 4.23 -17.04
CA GLN A 178 -2.54 3.49 -17.97
C GLN A 178 -2.81 2.07 -17.50
N MET A 179 -1.81 1.36 -17.02
CA MET A 179 -1.95 0.02 -16.45
C MET A 179 -2.85 0.03 -15.21
N LEU A 180 -2.63 0.96 -14.29
CA LEU A 180 -3.42 1.07 -13.07
C LEU A 180 -4.86 1.48 -13.35
N GLY A 181 -5.11 2.35 -14.33
CA GLY A 181 -6.45 2.75 -14.74
C GLY A 181 -7.36 1.59 -15.17
N LEU A 182 -6.79 0.40 -15.45
CA LEU A 182 -7.57 -0.81 -15.74
C LEU A 182 -8.01 -1.57 -14.48
N VAL A 183 -7.43 -1.29 -13.32
CA VAL A 183 -7.67 -2.10 -12.10
C VAL A 183 -8.17 -1.27 -10.92
N VAL A 184 -7.82 0.03 -10.84
CA VAL A 184 -8.29 0.91 -9.76
C VAL A 184 -9.62 1.57 -10.10
N ASP A 185 -10.39 1.89 -9.08
CA ASP A 185 -11.68 2.57 -9.21
C ASP A 185 -11.50 4.10 -9.26
N GLU A 186 -10.45 4.61 -8.59
CA GLU A 186 -10.07 6.04 -8.64
C GLU A 186 -8.57 6.25 -8.39
N THR A 187 -8.10 7.44 -8.74
CA THR A 187 -6.76 7.93 -8.39
C THR A 187 -6.88 9.18 -7.52
N ILE A 188 -6.17 9.20 -6.40
CA ILE A 188 -6.10 10.33 -5.47
C ILE A 188 -4.72 10.97 -5.62
N GLU A 189 -4.69 12.28 -5.85
CA GLU A 189 -3.46 13.08 -5.78
C GLU A 189 -3.33 13.69 -4.38
N VAL A 190 -2.12 13.62 -3.82
CA VAL A 190 -1.84 14.30 -2.56
C VAL A 190 -1.73 15.79 -2.84
N VAL A 191 -2.79 16.54 -2.51
CA VAL A 191 -2.82 17.99 -2.68
C VAL A 191 -2.52 18.67 -1.35
N ARG A 192 -1.54 19.56 -1.33
CA ARG A 192 -1.19 20.33 -0.14
C ARG A 192 -1.70 21.75 -0.24
N ARG A 193 -2.19 22.25 0.87
CA ARG A 193 -2.34 23.70 1.06
C ARG A 193 -0.95 24.30 1.14
N ARG A 194 -0.54 25.08 0.12
CA ARG A 194 0.56 26.02 0.32
C ARG A 194 0.10 27.06 1.34
N PRO A 195 0.91 27.34 2.36
CA PRO A 195 0.59 28.37 3.35
C PRO A 195 0.43 29.74 2.73
#